data_7663eb5dee2733445b0adcb997fa10fd
#
_entry.id   7663eb5dee2733445b0adcb997fa10fd
#
_cell.length_a   1.000
_cell.length_b   1.000
_cell.length_c   1.000
_cell.angle_alpha   90.00
_cell.angle_beta   90.00
_cell.angle_gamma   90.00
#
_symmetry.space_group_name_H-M   'P 1'
#
loop_
_entity.id
_entity.type
_entity.pdbx_description
1 polymer ?
#
loop_
_entity_poly.entity_id
_entity_poly.type
_entity_poly.pdbx_seq_one_letter_code
_entity_poly.pdbx_strand_id
1 'polypeptide(L)'
;MLAMASGFTGTLHIGTVSSSGASLLGWRIPAFHQKYPQIGFAIHEGNTFELMEMLESGLIELAIVRTPFHSDQLNCLYLSPEPMIAAGASSFFPAGMSSGQPISLELLGHAPVILYRRFEKILLSLCEQKGITPQVFCIADDARTTLMWAEAGLGVAVVPQSAYRIMPHHNMVYGELSEEDLHTRIAAVCKKGCSLSWAAQQFLEIFAQQPPSA
;
A
#
# COMPACT_ATOMS: atom_id res chain seq x y z
N MET A 1 -25.40 -23.27 -10.43
CA MET A 1 -25.21 -22.51 -11.67
C MET A 1 -23.72 -22.18 -11.84
N LEU A 2 -22.88 -23.19 -12.13
CA LEU A 2 -21.39 -23.15 -12.09
C LEU A 2 -20.78 -23.52 -13.47
N ALA A 3 -21.45 -23.22 -14.57
CA ALA A 3 -21.13 -23.82 -15.86
C ALA A 3 -20.74 -22.82 -16.98
N MET A 4 -20.19 -21.64 -16.70
CA MET A 4 -19.77 -20.73 -17.78
C MET A 4 -18.35 -20.15 -17.67
N ALA A 5 -17.52 -20.61 -16.75
CA ALA A 5 -16.14 -20.11 -16.60
C ALA A 5 -15.06 -20.97 -17.31
N SER A 6 -15.42 -22.05 -18.00
CA SER A 6 -14.48 -23.08 -18.49
C SER A 6 -13.85 -22.80 -19.86
N GLY A 7 -13.96 -21.58 -20.41
CA GLY A 7 -13.46 -21.25 -21.75
C GLY A 7 -12.38 -20.14 -21.81
N PHE A 8 -12.17 -19.40 -20.73
CA PHE A 8 -11.23 -18.28 -20.74
C PHE A 8 -9.85 -18.74 -20.24
N THR A 9 -8.86 -18.69 -21.11
CA THR A 9 -7.46 -18.99 -20.82
C THR A 9 -6.61 -17.76 -21.10
N GLY A 10 -5.44 -17.65 -20.46
CA GLY A 10 -4.51 -16.56 -20.71
C GLY A 10 -3.78 -16.12 -19.45
N THR A 11 -3.10 -14.99 -19.54
CA THR A 11 -2.35 -14.40 -18.43
C THR A 11 -2.81 -12.95 -18.25
N LEU A 12 -3.18 -12.59 -17.02
CA LEU A 12 -3.48 -11.21 -16.64
C LEU A 12 -2.20 -10.54 -16.12
N HIS A 13 -1.77 -9.49 -16.80
CA HIS A 13 -0.59 -8.72 -16.43
C HIS A 13 -0.98 -7.55 -15.53
N ILE A 14 -0.51 -7.56 -14.28
CA ILE A 14 -0.79 -6.53 -13.27
C ILE A 14 0.51 -5.93 -12.78
N GLY A 15 0.60 -4.61 -12.80
CA GLY A 15 1.67 -3.87 -12.12
C GLY A 15 1.28 -3.54 -10.68
N THR A 16 2.25 -3.49 -9.76
CA THR A 16 1.97 -3.12 -8.38
C THR A 16 3.16 -2.45 -7.72
N VAL A 17 2.91 -1.47 -6.85
CA VAL A 17 3.93 -1.04 -5.90
C VAL A 17 4.08 -2.12 -4.83
N SER A 18 5.33 -2.48 -4.50
CA SER A 18 5.68 -3.69 -3.73
C SER A 18 4.84 -3.92 -2.47
N SER A 19 4.72 -2.90 -1.60
CA SER A 19 3.95 -3.03 -0.35
C SER A 19 2.45 -3.20 -0.58
N SER A 20 1.88 -2.52 -1.61
CA SER A 20 0.46 -2.64 -1.93
C SER A 20 0.14 -3.98 -2.58
N GLY A 21 1.05 -4.53 -3.42
CA GLY A 21 0.91 -5.85 -3.99
C GLY A 21 0.80 -6.94 -2.92
N ALA A 22 1.75 -6.96 -2.01
CA ALA A 22 1.78 -7.95 -0.94
C ALA A 22 0.53 -7.90 -0.05
N SER A 23 0.04 -6.70 0.32
CA SER A 23 -1.12 -6.56 1.20
C SER A 23 -2.45 -6.82 0.49
N LEU A 24 -2.57 -6.46 -0.78
CA LEU A 24 -3.85 -6.46 -1.48
C LEU A 24 -4.11 -7.68 -2.33
N LEU A 25 -3.07 -8.18 -2.99
CA LEU A 25 -3.23 -9.31 -3.90
C LEU A 25 -3.37 -10.64 -3.16
N GLY A 26 -2.95 -10.70 -1.89
CA GLY A 26 -2.88 -11.93 -1.10
C GLY A 26 -4.15 -12.76 -1.05
N TRP A 27 -5.33 -12.14 -0.90
CA TRP A 27 -6.61 -12.86 -0.94
C TRP A 27 -7.33 -12.74 -2.30
N ARG A 28 -7.09 -11.66 -3.04
CA ARG A 28 -7.77 -11.36 -4.31
C ARG A 28 -7.36 -12.30 -5.43
N ILE A 29 -6.06 -12.62 -5.53
CA ILE A 29 -5.58 -13.61 -6.50
C ILE A 29 -6.14 -15.00 -6.23
N PRO A 30 -6.11 -15.55 -5.01
CA PRO A 30 -6.78 -16.81 -4.70
C PRO A 30 -8.28 -16.80 -5.01
N ALA A 31 -9.00 -15.74 -4.66
CA ALA A 31 -10.43 -15.60 -4.95
C ALA A 31 -10.71 -15.57 -6.47
N PHE A 32 -9.87 -14.88 -7.23
CA PHE A 32 -9.95 -14.87 -8.68
C PHE A 32 -9.65 -16.24 -9.28
N HIS A 33 -8.56 -16.88 -8.85
CA HIS A 33 -8.15 -18.18 -9.35
C HIS A 33 -9.18 -19.29 -9.05
N GLN A 34 -9.83 -19.26 -7.89
CA GLN A 34 -10.91 -20.18 -7.56
C GLN A 34 -12.07 -20.08 -8.56
N LYS A 35 -12.36 -18.87 -9.04
CA LYS A 35 -13.45 -18.62 -10.01
C LYS A 35 -13.00 -18.85 -11.46
N TYR A 36 -11.72 -18.60 -11.76
CA TYR A 36 -11.15 -18.65 -13.11
C TYR A 36 -9.79 -19.37 -13.12
N PRO A 37 -9.77 -20.71 -12.91
CA PRO A 37 -8.54 -21.47 -12.67
C PRO A 37 -7.60 -21.58 -13.89
N GLN A 38 -8.09 -21.27 -15.09
CA GLN A 38 -7.29 -21.34 -16.33
C GLN A 38 -6.61 -19.99 -16.67
N ILE A 39 -6.82 -18.94 -15.86
CA ILE A 39 -6.16 -17.65 -16.05
C ILE A 39 -4.99 -17.56 -15.09
N GLY A 40 -3.78 -17.38 -15.66
CA GLY A 40 -2.57 -17.09 -14.92
C GLY A 40 -2.39 -15.60 -14.64
N PHE A 41 -1.40 -15.28 -13.80
CA PHE A 41 -1.00 -13.90 -13.49
C PHE A 41 0.46 -13.67 -13.83
N ALA A 42 0.77 -12.50 -14.37
CA ALA A 42 2.12 -11.94 -14.42
C ALA A 42 2.12 -10.65 -13.59
N ILE A 43 2.84 -10.68 -12.46
CA ILE A 43 2.92 -9.54 -11.55
C ILE A 43 4.23 -8.81 -11.79
N HIS A 44 4.13 -7.52 -12.10
CA HIS A 44 5.25 -6.63 -12.33
C HIS A 44 5.35 -5.66 -11.15
N GLU A 45 6.49 -5.66 -10.45
CA GLU A 45 6.73 -4.72 -9.36
C GLU A 45 7.52 -3.52 -9.87
N GLY A 46 7.16 -2.33 -9.39
CA GLY A 46 7.85 -1.10 -9.70
C GLY A 46 7.33 0.08 -8.87
N ASN A 47 8.00 1.21 -8.98
CA ASN A 47 7.46 2.46 -8.46
C ASN A 47 6.32 2.98 -9.36
N THR A 48 5.59 4.00 -8.89
CA THR A 48 4.43 4.51 -9.63
C THR A 48 4.78 5.02 -11.04
N PHE A 49 5.96 5.60 -11.23
CA PHE A 49 6.41 6.10 -12.53
C PHE A 49 6.63 4.94 -13.52
N GLU A 50 7.38 3.92 -13.10
CA GLU A 50 7.62 2.70 -13.89
C GLU A 50 6.31 1.99 -14.27
N LEU A 51 5.36 1.92 -13.33
CA LEU A 51 4.05 1.32 -13.60
C LEU A 51 3.23 2.12 -14.61
N MET A 52 3.35 3.45 -14.62
CA MET A 52 2.71 4.27 -15.66
C MET A 52 3.31 4.01 -17.04
N GLU A 53 4.62 3.87 -17.16
CA GLU A 53 5.29 3.50 -18.43
C GLU A 53 4.85 2.11 -18.91
N MET A 54 4.70 1.14 -17.98
CA MET A 54 4.20 -0.19 -18.33
C MET A 54 2.74 -0.17 -18.80
N LEU A 55 1.87 0.67 -18.21
CA LEU A 55 0.50 0.89 -18.69
C LEU A 55 0.50 1.55 -20.08
N GLU A 56 1.34 2.57 -20.30
CA GLU A 56 1.42 3.28 -21.57
C GLU A 56 1.89 2.35 -22.70
N SER A 57 2.88 1.50 -22.44
CA SER A 57 3.39 0.51 -23.40
C SER A 57 2.48 -0.70 -23.60
N GLY A 58 1.44 -0.88 -22.75
CA GLY A 58 0.56 -2.04 -22.79
C GLY A 58 1.18 -3.33 -22.23
N LEU A 59 2.30 -3.23 -21.52
CA LEU A 59 2.93 -4.38 -20.85
C LEU A 59 2.03 -4.89 -19.71
N ILE A 60 1.32 -4.00 -19.04
CA ILE A 60 0.31 -4.31 -18.02
C ILE A 60 -1.03 -3.67 -18.41
N GLU A 61 -2.12 -4.32 -18.04
CA GLU A 61 -3.48 -3.79 -18.24
C GLU A 61 -3.97 -2.99 -17.02
N LEU A 62 -3.54 -3.39 -15.84
CA LEU A 62 -3.91 -2.79 -14.55
C LEU A 62 -2.67 -2.49 -13.74
N ALA A 63 -2.66 -1.36 -13.05
CA ALA A 63 -1.68 -1.09 -12.02
C ALA A 63 -2.34 -0.86 -10.66
N ILE A 64 -1.79 -1.47 -9.62
CA ILE A 64 -2.19 -1.24 -8.24
C ILE A 64 -1.24 -0.24 -7.63
N VAL A 65 -1.72 0.97 -7.43
CA VAL A 65 -0.94 2.11 -6.97
C VAL A 65 -1.54 2.72 -5.69
N ARG A 66 -0.80 3.63 -5.07
CA ARG A 66 -1.23 4.32 -3.86
C ARG A 66 -1.18 5.82 -4.07
N THR A 67 -2.15 6.56 -3.55
CA THR A 67 -2.12 8.02 -3.57
C THR A 67 -0.94 8.58 -2.77
N PRO A 68 -0.41 9.78 -3.12
CA PRO A 68 -0.79 10.58 -4.29
C PRO A 68 -0.16 10.10 -5.59
N PHE A 69 -0.87 10.28 -6.71
CA PHE A 69 -0.37 10.10 -8.08
C PHE A 69 -1.20 10.96 -9.06
N HIS A 70 -0.66 11.24 -10.25
CA HIS A 70 -1.41 11.93 -11.30
C HIS A 70 -2.41 10.98 -11.97
N SER A 71 -3.69 11.36 -12.01
CA SER A 71 -4.78 10.50 -12.48
C SER A 71 -5.48 10.97 -13.76
N ASP A 72 -5.04 12.06 -14.37
CA ASP A 72 -5.75 12.73 -15.48
C ASP A 72 -5.99 11.81 -16.69
N GLN A 73 -5.04 10.93 -16.98
CA GLN A 73 -5.10 9.97 -18.09
C GLN A 73 -5.54 8.55 -17.65
N LEU A 74 -6.03 8.38 -16.43
CA LEU A 74 -6.34 7.09 -15.84
C LEU A 74 -7.81 6.96 -15.47
N ASN A 75 -8.37 5.78 -15.66
CA ASN A 75 -9.56 5.33 -14.93
C ASN A 75 -9.09 4.72 -13.61
N CYS A 76 -9.66 5.16 -12.50
CA CYS A 76 -9.22 4.78 -11.16
C CYS A 76 -10.37 4.18 -10.37
N LEU A 77 -10.16 3.00 -9.81
CA LEU A 77 -11.04 2.36 -8.84
C LEU A 77 -10.36 2.40 -7.46
N TYR A 78 -10.82 3.29 -6.59
CA TYR A 78 -10.23 3.51 -5.27
C TYR A 78 -10.84 2.59 -4.21
N LEU A 79 -9.99 2.07 -3.31
CA LEU A 79 -10.41 1.48 -2.05
C LEU A 79 -10.63 2.55 -0.98
N SER A 80 -11.15 2.13 0.18
CA SER A 80 -11.31 3.02 1.34
C SER A 80 -9.98 3.65 1.75
N PRO A 81 -9.99 4.89 2.25
CA PRO A 81 -8.77 5.49 2.80
C PRO A 81 -8.28 4.72 4.01
N GLU A 82 -6.97 4.74 4.23
CA GLU A 82 -6.31 4.22 5.40
C GLU A 82 -5.32 5.24 5.96
N PRO A 83 -5.10 5.28 7.29
CA PRO A 83 -4.15 6.19 7.90
C PRO A 83 -2.71 5.75 7.64
N MET A 84 -1.79 6.71 7.72
CA MET A 84 -0.41 6.43 8.01
C MET A 84 -0.26 6.13 9.50
N ILE A 85 0.65 5.23 9.83
CA ILE A 85 0.97 4.86 11.20
C ILE A 85 2.43 5.15 11.52
N ALA A 86 2.69 5.39 12.80
CA ALA A 86 4.02 5.33 13.39
C ALA A 86 4.16 4.00 14.10
N ALA A 87 5.16 3.18 13.75
CA ALA A 87 5.37 1.82 14.29
C ALA A 87 6.81 1.63 14.76
N GLY A 88 7.02 1.01 15.91
CA GLY A 88 8.34 0.78 16.47
C GLY A 88 8.32 0.09 17.83
N ALA A 89 9.48 -0.05 18.46
CA ALA A 89 9.57 -0.61 19.80
C ALA A 89 8.74 0.22 20.80
N SER A 90 8.10 -0.45 21.76
CA SER A 90 7.25 0.20 22.77
C SER A 90 7.93 1.30 23.56
N SER A 91 9.27 1.24 23.68
CA SER A 91 10.09 2.27 24.37
C SER A 91 10.06 3.65 23.69
N PHE A 92 9.70 3.72 22.42
CA PHE A 92 9.54 4.99 21.68
C PHE A 92 8.15 5.62 21.86
N PHE A 93 7.22 4.93 22.47
CA PHE A 93 5.84 5.35 22.59
C PHE A 93 5.47 5.68 24.05
N PRO A 94 4.38 6.42 24.30
CA PRO A 94 3.91 6.68 25.63
C PRO A 94 3.69 5.39 26.42
N ALA A 95 4.03 5.38 27.72
CA ALA A 95 3.90 4.21 28.57
C ALA A 95 2.45 3.69 28.59
N GLY A 96 2.29 2.38 28.39
CA GLY A 96 0.99 1.73 28.37
C GLY A 96 0.18 1.89 27.09
N MET A 97 0.76 2.48 26.02
CA MET A 97 0.09 2.60 24.73
C MET A 97 -0.17 1.22 24.12
N SER A 98 -1.40 1.00 23.65
CA SER A 98 -1.80 -0.17 22.87
C SER A 98 -1.78 0.15 21.38
N SER A 99 -1.46 -0.85 20.54
CA SER A 99 -1.48 -0.69 19.09
C SER A 99 -2.86 -0.26 18.58
N GLY A 100 -2.86 0.64 17.57
CA GLY A 100 -4.08 1.18 16.95
C GLY A 100 -4.65 2.42 17.63
N GLN A 101 -4.04 2.92 18.70
CA GLN A 101 -4.46 4.19 19.30
C GLN A 101 -3.97 5.39 18.46
N PRO A 102 -4.73 6.50 18.42
CA PRO A 102 -4.26 7.73 17.80
C PRO A 102 -2.99 8.25 18.47
N ILE A 103 -2.07 8.79 17.67
CA ILE A 103 -0.83 9.39 18.16
C ILE A 103 -0.53 10.69 17.41
N SER A 104 0.03 11.65 18.14
CA SER A 104 0.47 12.91 17.57
C SER A 104 1.75 12.76 16.75
N LEU A 105 1.86 13.56 15.69
CA LEU A 105 3.08 13.70 14.89
C LEU A 105 4.29 14.18 15.72
N GLU A 106 4.07 14.79 16.89
CA GLU A 106 5.13 15.21 17.83
C GLU A 106 6.07 14.08 18.23
N LEU A 107 5.60 12.83 18.23
CA LEU A 107 6.44 11.65 18.46
C LEU A 107 7.70 11.66 17.59
N LEU A 108 7.60 12.12 16.35
CA LEU A 108 8.72 12.13 15.39
C LEU A 108 9.83 13.13 15.74
N GLY A 109 9.55 14.08 16.63
CA GLY A 109 10.56 14.98 17.20
C GLY A 109 11.36 14.38 18.36
N HIS A 110 10.89 13.25 18.93
CA HIS A 110 11.43 12.67 20.14
C HIS A 110 12.05 11.28 19.96
N ALA A 111 11.96 10.69 18.77
CA ALA A 111 12.51 9.38 18.44
C ALA A 111 13.24 9.42 17.09
N PRO A 112 14.24 8.54 16.86
CA PRO A 112 14.79 8.34 15.53
C PRO A 112 13.69 7.89 14.56
N VAL A 113 13.63 8.48 13.35
CA VAL A 113 12.57 8.23 12.38
C VAL A 113 13.11 7.49 11.17
N ILE A 114 12.45 6.44 10.77
CA ILE A 114 12.72 5.68 9.54
C ILE A 114 11.60 5.99 8.57
N LEU A 115 11.92 6.71 7.49
CA LEU A 115 10.95 7.21 6.53
C LEU A 115 10.80 6.25 5.35
N TYR A 116 9.58 6.04 4.93
CA TYR A 116 9.29 5.50 3.61
C TYR A 116 9.36 6.64 2.60
N ARG A 117 10.34 6.62 1.67
CA ARG A 117 10.67 7.70 0.71
C ARG A 117 9.46 8.27 -0.01
N ARG A 118 8.49 7.42 -0.33
CA ARG A 118 7.27 7.84 -1.02
C ARG A 118 6.53 8.98 -0.29
N PHE A 119 6.54 8.97 1.04
CA PHE A 119 5.83 9.95 1.88
C PHE A 119 6.74 10.96 2.55
N GLU A 120 8.04 10.89 2.30
CA GLU A 120 9.06 11.76 2.92
C GLU A 120 8.67 13.23 2.83
N LYS A 121 8.43 13.73 1.61
CA LYS A 121 8.13 15.16 1.38
C LYS A 121 6.87 15.63 2.10
N ILE A 122 5.81 14.82 2.06
CA ILE A 122 4.53 15.14 2.71
C ILE A 122 4.73 15.19 4.21
N LEU A 123 5.40 14.18 4.77
CA LEU A 123 5.62 14.08 6.21
C LEU A 123 6.51 15.21 6.74
N LEU A 124 7.64 15.48 6.06
CA LEU A 124 8.54 16.55 6.47
C LEU A 124 7.88 17.93 6.36
N SER A 125 7.07 18.17 5.32
CA SER A 125 6.31 19.43 5.19
C SER A 125 5.29 19.60 6.32
N LEU A 126 4.59 18.54 6.71
CA LEU A 126 3.64 18.59 7.84
C LEU A 126 4.36 18.82 9.18
N CYS A 127 5.50 18.18 9.38
CA CYS A 127 6.34 18.42 10.56
C CYS A 127 6.79 19.87 10.63
N GLU A 128 7.29 20.45 9.54
CA GLU A 128 7.71 21.85 9.44
C GLU A 128 6.55 22.81 9.79
N GLN A 129 5.36 22.59 9.22
CA GLN A 129 4.18 23.40 9.51
C GLN A 129 3.78 23.37 10.99
N LYS A 130 4.07 22.28 11.69
CA LYS A 130 3.81 22.11 13.12
C LYS A 130 5.00 22.49 14.03
N GLY A 131 6.10 22.96 13.46
CA GLY A 131 7.31 23.27 14.20
C GLY A 131 8.04 22.05 14.77
N ILE A 132 7.82 20.86 14.19
CA ILE A 132 8.45 19.60 14.60
C ILE A 132 9.69 19.38 13.73
N THR A 133 10.81 19.04 14.36
CA THR A 133 12.07 18.68 13.67
C THR A 133 12.32 17.17 13.82
N PRO A 134 11.94 16.34 12.84
CA PRO A 134 12.15 14.89 12.92
C PRO A 134 13.64 14.53 12.92
N GLN A 135 14.01 13.57 13.76
CA GLN A 135 15.37 13.00 13.77
C GLN A 135 15.45 11.87 12.74
N VAL A 136 15.54 12.21 11.45
CA VAL A 136 15.57 11.21 10.38
C VAL A 136 16.84 10.37 10.47
N PHE A 137 16.69 9.11 10.87
CA PHE A 137 17.75 8.11 10.91
C PHE A 137 18.01 7.49 9.54
N CYS A 138 16.95 7.17 8.82
CA CYS A 138 17.03 6.50 7.52
C CYS A 138 15.83 6.80 6.65
N ILE A 139 16.05 6.73 5.33
CA ILE A 139 15.00 6.79 4.30
C ILE A 139 15.12 5.53 3.44
N ALA A 140 14.07 4.73 3.39
CA ALA A 140 14.00 3.48 2.63
C ALA A 140 12.97 3.57 1.49
N ASP A 141 13.23 2.85 0.40
CA ASP A 141 12.36 2.86 -0.79
C ASP A 141 11.18 1.88 -0.69
N ASP A 142 11.17 1.03 0.34
CA ASP A 142 10.12 0.04 0.58
C ASP A 142 9.63 0.08 2.03
N ALA A 143 8.31 0.06 2.21
CA ALA A 143 7.68 0.10 3.54
C ALA A 143 8.03 -1.13 4.40
N ARG A 144 8.27 -2.30 3.79
CA ARG A 144 8.67 -3.53 4.50
C ARG A 144 10.08 -3.36 5.09
N THR A 145 11.02 -2.84 4.32
CA THR A 145 12.37 -2.51 4.79
C THR A 145 12.33 -1.49 5.93
N THR A 146 11.49 -0.47 5.79
CA THR A 146 11.26 0.53 6.85
C THR A 146 10.80 -0.13 8.15
N LEU A 147 9.83 -1.05 8.07
CA LEU A 147 9.31 -1.80 9.23
C LEU A 147 10.33 -2.78 9.81
N MET A 148 11.12 -3.47 8.97
CA MET A 148 12.16 -4.38 9.46
C MET A 148 13.19 -3.67 10.35
N TRP A 149 13.56 -2.46 10.01
CA TRP A 149 14.52 -1.69 10.83
C TRP A 149 13.88 -1.14 12.11
N ALA A 150 12.59 -0.80 12.07
CA ALA A 150 11.86 -0.44 13.27
C ALA A 150 11.69 -1.64 14.23
N GLU A 151 11.44 -2.85 13.71
CA GLU A 151 11.42 -4.10 14.48
C GLU A 151 12.79 -4.39 15.13
N ALA A 152 13.88 -4.03 14.45
CA ALA A 152 15.25 -4.11 15.01
C ALA A 152 15.55 -3.04 16.08
N GLY A 153 14.58 -2.17 16.42
CA GLY A 153 14.73 -1.16 17.46
C GLY A 153 15.50 0.09 17.04
N LEU A 154 15.72 0.32 15.74
CA LEU A 154 16.52 1.45 15.24
C LEU A 154 15.75 2.78 15.19
N GLY A 155 14.44 2.74 15.38
CA GLY A 155 13.60 3.95 15.36
C GLY A 155 12.13 3.65 15.14
N VAL A 156 11.39 4.68 14.79
CA VAL A 156 9.97 4.64 14.47
C VAL A 156 9.76 4.70 12.97
N ALA A 157 9.15 3.68 12.39
CA ALA A 157 8.78 3.62 10.99
C ALA A 157 7.50 4.41 10.76
N VAL A 158 7.44 5.22 9.69
CA VAL A 158 6.20 5.87 9.24
C VAL A 158 5.77 5.27 7.91
N VAL A 159 4.67 4.51 7.93
CA VAL A 159 4.19 3.70 6.79
C VAL A 159 2.65 3.67 6.75
N PRO A 160 2.03 3.33 5.62
CA PRO A 160 0.59 3.03 5.58
C PRO A 160 0.23 1.84 6.47
N GLN A 161 -0.93 1.88 7.12
CA GLN A 161 -1.38 0.83 8.05
C GLN A 161 -1.39 -0.57 7.42
N SER A 162 -1.79 -0.69 6.16
CA SER A 162 -1.81 -1.98 5.46
C SER A 162 -0.42 -2.61 5.32
N ALA A 163 0.65 -1.82 5.25
CA ALA A 163 2.02 -2.34 5.20
C ALA A 163 2.41 -3.07 6.49
N TYR A 164 1.95 -2.58 7.65
CA TYR A 164 2.19 -3.22 8.94
C TYR A 164 1.58 -4.62 9.03
N ARG A 165 0.45 -4.86 8.36
CA ARG A 165 -0.25 -6.15 8.40
C ARG A 165 0.37 -7.23 7.51
N ILE A 166 1.39 -6.90 6.69
CA ILE A 166 2.02 -7.85 5.77
C ILE A 166 2.90 -8.88 6.50
N MET A 167 3.51 -8.47 7.60
CA MET A 167 4.48 -9.28 8.35
C MET A 167 4.04 -9.41 9.81
N PRO A 168 4.34 -10.54 10.46
CA PRO A 168 4.19 -10.65 11.91
C PRO A 168 5.19 -9.72 12.62
N HIS A 169 4.75 -9.08 13.68
CA HIS A 169 5.56 -8.23 14.54
C HIS A 169 5.53 -8.78 15.96
N HIS A 170 6.71 -8.87 16.59
CA HIS A 170 6.84 -9.46 17.93
C HIS A 170 7.04 -8.41 19.02
N ASN A 171 7.74 -7.31 18.71
CA ASN A 171 8.18 -6.31 19.69
C ASN A 171 7.78 -4.88 19.31
N MET A 172 6.89 -4.72 18.34
CA MET A 172 6.42 -3.41 17.92
C MET A 172 5.00 -3.11 18.37
N VAL A 173 4.79 -1.85 18.69
CA VAL A 173 3.46 -1.23 18.77
C VAL A 173 3.32 -0.20 17.66
N TYR A 174 2.10 0.17 17.31
CA TYR A 174 1.87 1.26 16.36
C TYR A 174 0.77 2.20 16.85
N GLY A 175 0.91 3.47 16.48
CA GLY A 175 -0.12 4.48 16.63
C GLY A 175 -0.57 5.01 15.28
N GLU A 176 -1.86 5.33 15.14
CA GLU A 176 -2.42 5.95 13.95
C GLU A 176 -2.14 7.46 14.01
N LEU A 177 -1.46 8.00 12.97
CA LEU A 177 -1.22 9.43 12.87
C LEU A 177 -2.53 10.15 12.60
N SER A 178 -2.85 11.13 13.45
CA SER A 178 -4.17 11.78 13.49
C SER A 178 -4.39 12.81 12.37
N GLU A 179 -3.38 13.10 11.58
CA GLU A 179 -3.42 14.10 10.51
C GLU A 179 -4.18 13.57 9.29
N GLU A 180 -5.25 14.28 8.89
CA GLU A 180 -6.06 13.92 7.70
C GLU A 180 -5.22 13.85 6.42
N ASP A 181 -4.23 14.73 6.27
CA ASP A 181 -3.31 14.76 5.13
C ASP A 181 -2.41 13.52 5.03
N LEU A 182 -2.34 12.72 6.09
CA LEU A 182 -1.62 11.46 6.14
C LEU A 182 -2.53 10.23 5.87
N HIS A 183 -3.71 10.43 5.30
CA HIS A 183 -4.52 9.34 4.80
C HIS A 183 -4.16 9.02 3.35
N THR A 184 -4.02 7.74 3.05
CA THR A 184 -3.71 7.26 1.71
C THR A 184 -4.79 6.31 1.22
N ARG A 185 -4.89 6.16 -0.11
CA ARG A 185 -5.82 5.21 -0.74
C ARG A 185 -5.06 4.36 -1.73
N ILE A 186 -5.41 3.09 -1.79
CA ILE A 186 -4.96 2.23 -2.85
C ILE A 186 -5.98 2.31 -3.99
N ALA A 187 -5.50 2.28 -5.22
CA ALA A 187 -6.32 2.27 -6.42
C ALA A 187 -5.84 1.21 -7.41
N ALA A 188 -6.78 0.53 -8.04
CA ALA A 188 -6.53 -0.13 -9.31
C ALA A 188 -6.75 0.89 -10.42
N VAL A 189 -5.76 1.07 -11.27
CA VAL A 189 -5.81 2.05 -12.36
C VAL A 189 -5.54 1.38 -13.71
N CYS A 190 -6.17 1.91 -14.75
CA CYS A 190 -5.92 1.55 -16.13
C CYS A 190 -5.95 2.80 -17.01
N LYS A 191 -5.37 2.73 -18.21
CA LYS A 191 -5.33 3.84 -19.15
C LYS A 191 -6.73 4.19 -19.65
N LYS A 192 -7.08 5.47 -19.69
CA LYS A 192 -8.33 5.96 -20.30
C LYS A 192 -8.37 5.61 -21.80
N GLY A 193 -9.55 5.25 -22.27
CA GLY A 193 -9.78 4.97 -23.69
C GLY A 193 -9.26 3.60 -24.15
N CYS A 194 -8.61 2.81 -23.31
CA CYS A 194 -8.23 1.44 -23.64
C CYS A 194 -9.34 0.45 -23.21
N SER A 195 -9.59 -0.54 -24.07
CA SER A 195 -10.47 -1.67 -23.71
C SER A 195 -9.68 -2.65 -22.85
N LEU A 196 -10.17 -2.94 -21.67
CA LEU A 196 -9.63 -3.99 -20.82
C LEU A 196 -10.02 -5.36 -21.34
N SER A 197 -9.12 -6.34 -21.18
CA SER A 197 -9.48 -7.73 -21.39
C SER A 197 -10.62 -8.15 -20.44
N TRP A 198 -11.32 -9.21 -20.80
CA TRP A 198 -12.35 -9.78 -19.94
C TRP A 198 -11.77 -10.15 -18.55
N ALA A 199 -10.56 -10.71 -18.52
CA ALA A 199 -9.91 -11.08 -17.28
C ALA A 199 -9.63 -9.85 -16.37
N ALA A 200 -9.17 -8.74 -16.94
CA ALA A 200 -8.95 -7.50 -16.21
C ALA A 200 -10.26 -6.91 -15.65
N GLN A 201 -11.36 -6.96 -16.44
CA GLN A 201 -12.67 -6.52 -15.96
C GLN A 201 -13.17 -7.37 -14.78
N GLN A 202 -13.06 -8.70 -14.88
CA GLN A 202 -13.44 -9.60 -13.77
C GLN A 202 -12.55 -9.43 -12.54
N PHE A 203 -11.27 -9.11 -12.72
CA PHE A 203 -10.38 -8.82 -11.61
C PHE A 203 -10.76 -7.53 -10.89
N LEU A 204 -11.16 -6.48 -11.60
CA LEU A 204 -11.64 -5.23 -10.99
C LEU A 204 -12.90 -5.42 -10.14
N GLU A 205 -13.81 -6.33 -10.53
CA GLU A 205 -14.97 -6.69 -9.71
C GLU A 205 -14.57 -7.31 -8.37
N ILE A 206 -13.53 -8.18 -8.38
CA ILE A 206 -12.99 -8.78 -7.15
C ILE A 206 -12.17 -7.75 -6.36
N PHE A 207 -11.45 -6.87 -7.06
CA PHE A 207 -10.66 -5.82 -6.43
C PHE A 207 -11.52 -4.89 -5.58
N ALA A 208 -12.73 -4.56 -6.04
CA ALA A 208 -13.68 -3.70 -5.32
C ALA A 208 -14.26 -4.34 -4.05
N GLN A 209 -14.17 -5.67 -3.92
CA GLN A 209 -14.74 -6.37 -2.75
C GLN A 209 -13.89 -6.15 -1.50
N GLN A 210 -14.56 -6.18 -0.35
CA GLN A 210 -13.87 -6.23 0.93
C GLN A 210 -13.31 -7.64 1.19
N PRO A 211 -12.19 -7.76 1.95
CA PRO A 211 -11.69 -9.06 2.33
C PRO A 211 -12.79 -9.84 3.09
N PRO A 212 -12.86 -11.18 2.90
CA PRO A 212 -13.76 -12.00 3.70
C PRO A 212 -13.46 -11.78 5.18
N SER A 213 -14.51 -11.73 5.99
CA SER A 213 -14.38 -11.66 7.45
C SER A 213 -13.54 -12.85 7.94
N ALA A 214 -12.50 -12.58 8.70
CA ALA A 214 -11.65 -13.61 9.30
C ALA A 214 -12.42 -14.39 10.38
#